data_8746d7e6a604593758cb7ba1d70046a6
#
_entry.id   8746d7e6a604593758cb7ba1d70046a6
#
_cell.length_a   1.000
_cell.length_b   1.000
_cell.length_c   1.000
_cell.angle_alpha   90.00
_cell.angle_beta   90.00
_cell.angle_gamma   90.00
#
_symmetry.space_group_name_H-M   'P 1'
#
loop_
_entity.id
_entity.type
_entity.pdbx_description
1 polymer ?
#
loop_
_entity_poly.entity_id
_entity_poly.type
_entity_poly.pdbx_seq_one_letter_code
_entity_poly.pdbx_strand_id
1 'polypeptide(L)'
;MAETRYSWDCHLCQVRKLEPSPYSVSGEHQTFGDLPASWLNVIHRVVTDPGRLSKRWFQEALSSGLEEDEFIEIVSVCVQALAFDVFSAAIGMDLPLLPAAKAGDPLRCRPPGAKTGPGWVATIGPKDAGPDFLDFYANDSHFYIRRSMTLVQQETRRLWDLLNHLYLEDPRLFELEGLDRGISRAQMEFLAARASSLLGCYY
;
A
#
# COMPACT_ATOMS: atom_id res chain seq x y z
N MET A 1 16.23 29.12 -3.50
CA MET A 1 16.04 27.66 -3.51
C MET A 1 15.15 27.35 -2.32
N ALA A 2 13.91 26.96 -2.55
CA ALA A 2 13.00 26.60 -1.47
C ALA A 2 13.46 25.24 -0.92
N GLU A 3 14.04 25.27 0.27
CA GLU A 3 14.23 24.05 1.04
C GLU A 3 12.87 23.43 1.28
N THR A 4 12.60 22.34 0.60
CA THR A 4 11.35 21.63 0.75
C THR A 4 11.33 20.96 2.12
N ARG A 5 10.44 21.43 2.98
CA ARG A 5 10.22 20.99 4.38
C ARG A 5 9.65 19.56 4.50
N TYR A 6 9.89 18.70 3.55
CA TYR A 6 9.25 17.38 3.49
C TYR A 6 9.77 16.38 4.53
N SER A 7 10.92 16.63 5.13
CA SER A 7 11.43 15.77 6.21
C SER A 7 10.57 15.80 7.48
N TRP A 8 9.89 16.92 7.72
CA TRP A 8 9.04 17.12 8.88
C TRP A 8 7.64 16.55 8.71
N ASP A 9 7.21 16.36 7.46
CA ASP A 9 5.88 15.92 7.10
C ASP A 9 5.80 14.41 6.81
N CYS A 10 6.90 13.68 6.96
CA CYS A 10 6.87 12.23 6.85
C CYS A 10 6.07 11.64 8.01
N HIS A 11 4.88 11.12 7.69
CA HIS A 11 3.98 10.55 8.68
C HIS A 11 4.65 9.46 9.53
N LEU A 12 5.39 8.54 8.92
CA LEU A 12 6.11 7.49 9.65
C LEU A 12 7.15 8.05 10.63
N CYS A 13 7.88 9.10 10.23
CA CYS A 13 8.86 9.73 11.10
C CYS A 13 8.19 10.42 12.29
N GLN A 14 7.07 11.13 12.06
CA GLN A 14 6.31 11.81 13.10
C GLN A 14 5.67 10.82 14.08
N VAL A 15 4.95 9.84 13.56
CA VAL A 15 4.19 8.87 14.37
C VAL A 15 5.13 7.94 15.13
N ARG A 16 6.22 7.50 14.52
CA ARG A 16 7.22 6.64 15.18
C ARG A 16 8.23 7.41 16.01
N LYS A 17 8.10 8.75 16.12
CA LYS A 17 9.06 9.61 16.85
C LYS A 17 10.50 9.39 16.40
N LEU A 18 10.69 9.11 15.12
CA LEU A 18 12.01 9.00 14.54
C LEU A 18 12.60 10.40 14.43
N GLU A 19 13.86 10.56 14.73
CA GLU A 19 14.57 11.82 14.53
C GLU A 19 14.44 12.23 13.07
N PRO A 20 13.89 13.43 12.79
CA PRO A 20 13.73 13.87 11.41
C PRO A 20 15.11 14.06 10.80
N SER A 21 15.40 13.26 9.81
CA SER A 21 16.59 13.49 9.00
C SER A 21 16.26 14.51 7.91
N PRO A 22 17.15 15.42 7.56
CA PRO A 22 16.96 16.40 6.51
C PRO A 22 17.00 15.73 5.13
N TYR A 23 15.88 15.11 4.73
CA TYR A 23 15.74 14.55 3.39
C TYR A 23 15.38 15.65 2.41
N SER A 24 16.11 15.76 1.33
CA SER A 24 15.67 16.58 0.23
C SER A 24 14.80 15.75 -0.72
N VAL A 25 13.72 16.34 -1.22
CA VAL A 25 12.82 15.68 -2.20
C VAL A 25 13.54 15.41 -3.53
N SER A 26 14.60 16.14 -3.81
CA SER A 26 15.38 16.05 -5.04
C SER A 26 16.61 15.17 -4.94
N GLY A 27 16.81 14.45 -3.83
CA GLY A 27 18.06 13.89 -3.72
C GLY A 27 18.29 12.69 -2.86
N GLU A 28 19.40 12.72 -2.27
CA GLU A 28 19.96 11.65 -1.48
C GLU A 28 19.19 11.53 -0.18
N HIS A 29 18.42 10.46 -0.05
CA HIS A 29 17.87 10.06 1.22
C HIS A 29 18.98 9.51 2.08
N GLN A 30 19.11 10.01 3.30
CA GLN A 30 19.98 9.34 4.27
C GLN A 30 19.41 7.95 4.55
N THR A 31 20.28 6.96 4.49
CA THR A 31 19.90 5.58 4.74
C THR A 31 19.63 5.38 6.22
N PHE A 32 18.44 4.89 6.57
CA PHE A 32 18.23 4.24 7.85
C PHE A 32 18.77 2.81 7.73
N GLY A 33 19.95 2.57 8.27
CA GLY A 33 20.61 1.28 8.13
C GLY A 33 21.01 0.98 6.68
N ASP A 34 20.91 -0.28 6.30
CA ASP A 34 21.39 -0.81 5.01
C ASP A 34 20.33 -0.85 3.91
N LEU A 35 19.26 -0.04 4.01
CA LEU A 35 18.23 -0.04 2.98
C LEU A 35 18.72 0.64 1.70
N PRO A 36 18.46 0.05 0.53
CA PRO A 36 18.80 0.65 -0.76
C PRO A 36 18.12 2.02 -0.95
N ALA A 37 18.81 2.97 -1.57
CA ALA A 37 18.27 4.30 -1.84
C ALA A 37 17.00 4.28 -2.69
N SER A 38 16.88 3.32 -3.62
CA SER A 38 15.65 3.08 -4.40
C SER A 38 14.45 2.73 -3.53
N TRP A 39 14.63 1.89 -2.51
CA TRP A 39 13.58 1.54 -1.55
C TRP A 39 13.14 2.74 -0.73
N LEU A 40 14.10 3.51 -0.20
CA LEU A 40 13.80 4.73 0.55
C LEU A 40 13.02 5.74 -0.27
N ASN A 41 13.34 5.90 -1.55
CA ASN A 41 12.59 6.76 -2.45
C ASN A 41 11.12 6.30 -2.59
N VAL A 42 10.89 5.00 -2.75
CA VAL A 42 9.53 4.45 -2.86
C VAL A 42 8.76 4.67 -1.56
N ILE A 43 9.35 4.31 -0.41
CA ILE A 43 8.73 4.50 0.91
C ILE A 43 8.33 5.96 1.10
N HIS A 44 9.25 6.89 0.88
CA HIS A 44 8.98 8.32 1.02
C HIS A 44 7.82 8.79 0.14
N ARG A 45 7.86 8.47 -1.14
CA ARG A 45 6.85 8.91 -2.09
C ARG A 45 5.47 8.34 -1.80
N VAL A 46 5.41 7.05 -1.49
CA VAL A 46 4.14 6.37 -1.18
C VAL A 46 3.52 6.93 0.10
N VAL A 47 4.35 7.23 1.11
CA VAL A 47 3.86 7.68 2.42
C VAL A 47 3.53 9.16 2.45
N THR A 48 4.34 10.01 1.80
CA THR A 48 4.22 11.47 1.94
C THR A 48 3.46 12.16 0.81
N ASP A 49 3.42 11.54 -0.38
CA ASP A 49 2.92 12.20 -1.58
C ASP A 49 2.30 11.23 -2.61
N PRO A 50 1.36 10.38 -2.18
CA PRO A 50 0.78 9.35 -3.06
C PRO A 50 0.03 9.96 -4.26
N GLY A 51 -0.53 11.17 -4.12
CA GLY A 51 -1.29 11.85 -5.17
C GLY A 51 -0.45 12.32 -6.36
N ARG A 52 0.87 12.35 -6.24
CA ARG A 52 1.79 12.76 -7.31
C ARG A 52 2.67 11.62 -7.85
N LEU A 53 2.33 10.38 -7.53
CA LEU A 53 2.96 9.23 -8.17
C LEU A 53 2.65 9.21 -9.66
N SER A 54 3.63 8.89 -10.48
CA SER A 54 3.48 8.85 -11.94
C SER A 54 4.13 7.61 -12.54
N LYS A 55 3.64 7.20 -13.72
CA LYS A 55 4.25 6.09 -14.47
C LYS A 55 5.74 6.33 -14.73
N ARG A 56 6.12 7.57 -15.02
CA ARG A 56 7.52 7.93 -15.24
C ARG A 56 8.36 7.66 -13.98
N TRP A 57 7.91 8.13 -12.81
CA TRP A 57 8.60 7.87 -11.56
C TRP A 57 8.73 6.36 -11.27
N PHE A 58 7.66 5.59 -11.51
CA PHE A 58 7.71 4.13 -11.35
C PHE A 58 8.77 3.50 -12.27
N GLN A 59 8.83 3.91 -13.53
CA GLN A 59 9.85 3.43 -14.46
C GLN A 59 11.27 3.84 -14.07
N GLU A 60 11.45 5.04 -13.52
CA GLU A 60 12.73 5.50 -12.98
C GLU A 60 13.15 4.64 -11.77
N ALA A 61 12.23 4.29 -10.88
CA ALA A 61 12.48 3.39 -9.75
C ALA A 61 12.94 2.00 -10.22
N LEU A 62 12.25 1.40 -11.19
CA LEU A 62 12.68 0.13 -11.77
C LEU A 62 14.06 0.23 -12.45
N SER A 63 14.31 1.32 -13.17
CA SER A 63 15.59 1.56 -13.83
C SER A 63 16.75 1.74 -12.87
N SER A 64 16.47 2.09 -11.61
CA SER A 64 17.48 2.18 -10.54
C SER A 64 17.76 0.83 -9.84
N GLY A 65 17.23 -0.27 -10.37
CA GLY A 65 17.48 -1.63 -9.88
C GLY A 65 16.43 -2.19 -8.93
N LEU A 66 15.26 -1.52 -8.81
CA LEU A 66 14.12 -2.06 -8.06
C LEU A 66 13.34 -3.04 -8.95
N GLU A 67 13.02 -4.21 -8.43
CA GLU A 67 12.15 -5.18 -9.11
C GLU A 67 10.66 -4.87 -8.85
N GLU A 68 9.77 -5.32 -9.75
CA GLU A 68 8.32 -5.08 -9.60
C GLU A 68 7.72 -5.73 -8.34
N ASP A 69 8.19 -6.91 -7.97
CA ASP A 69 7.76 -7.61 -6.76
C ASP A 69 8.25 -6.91 -5.49
N GLU A 70 9.49 -6.45 -5.46
CA GLU A 70 10.02 -5.62 -4.37
C GLU A 70 9.19 -4.33 -4.21
N PHE A 71 8.82 -3.69 -5.32
CA PHE A 71 7.96 -2.52 -5.28
C PHE A 71 6.62 -2.82 -4.61
N ILE A 72 5.98 -3.94 -4.95
CA ILE A 72 4.71 -4.36 -4.35
C ILE A 72 4.87 -4.66 -2.86
N GLU A 73 5.92 -5.34 -2.46
CA GLU A 73 6.19 -5.62 -1.05
C GLU A 73 6.38 -4.32 -0.24
N ILE A 74 7.16 -3.38 -0.75
CA ILE A 74 7.36 -2.07 -0.12
C ILE A 74 6.03 -1.33 0.02
N VAL A 75 5.25 -1.25 -1.06
CA VAL A 75 3.94 -0.58 -1.04
C VAL A 75 3.00 -1.26 -0.04
N SER A 76 2.97 -2.59 -0.01
CA SER A 76 2.15 -3.36 0.93
C SER A 76 2.50 -3.05 2.38
N VAL A 77 3.77 -3.08 2.73
CA VAL A 77 4.24 -2.73 4.08
C VAL A 77 3.87 -1.30 4.44
N CYS A 78 4.10 -0.34 3.53
CA CYS A 78 3.74 1.06 3.75
C CYS A 78 2.25 1.24 4.03
N VAL A 79 1.39 0.65 3.20
CA VAL A 79 -0.07 0.78 3.32
C VAL A 79 -0.57 0.18 4.62
N GLN A 80 -0.10 -1.00 4.99
CA GLN A 80 -0.50 -1.67 6.21
C GLN A 80 -0.01 -0.91 7.45
N ALA A 81 1.24 -0.46 7.46
CA ALA A 81 1.79 0.34 8.55
C ALA A 81 1.02 1.65 8.73
N LEU A 82 0.73 2.37 7.64
CA LEU A 82 -0.06 3.59 7.67
C LEU A 82 -1.47 3.35 8.22
N ALA A 83 -2.12 2.25 7.84
CA ALA A 83 -3.45 1.92 8.35
C ALA A 83 -3.44 1.78 9.87
N PHE A 84 -2.47 1.06 10.43
CA PHE A 84 -2.31 0.92 11.88
C PHE A 84 -1.94 2.23 12.56
N ASP A 85 -1.00 2.97 12.03
CA ASP A 85 -0.50 4.21 12.64
C ASP A 85 -1.59 5.28 12.66
N VAL A 86 -2.32 5.45 11.56
CA VAL A 86 -3.43 6.41 11.47
C VAL A 86 -4.59 6.00 12.39
N PHE A 87 -4.95 4.72 12.41
CA PHE A 87 -6.02 4.22 13.28
C PHE A 87 -5.66 4.43 14.75
N SER A 88 -4.47 4.02 15.18
CA SER A 88 -4.02 4.18 16.57
C SER A 88 -4.01 5.65 16.99
N ALA A 89 -3.49 6.53 16.14
CA ALA A 89 -3.49 7.97 16.39
C ALA A 89 -4.91 8.54 16.50
N ALA A 90 -5.82 8.11 15.60
CA ALA A 90 -7.20 8.61 15.57
C ALA A 90 -8.00 8.26 16.84
N ILE A 91 -7.71 7.13 17.48
CA ILE A 91 -8.38 6.71 18.71
C ILE A 91 -7.54 6.97 19.99
N GLY A 92 -6.41 7.65 19.85
CA GLY A 92 -5.56 8.01 21.00
C GLY A 92 -4.83 6.83 21.64
N MET A 93 -4.60 5.76 20.91
CA MET A 93 -3.82 4.61 21.38
C MET A 93 -2.33 4.78 21.08
N ASP A 94 -1.50 4.26 21.98
CA ASP A 94 -0.07 4.12 21.72
C ASP A 94 0.17 3.12 20.57
N LEU A 95 1.21 3.38 19.80
CA LEU A 95 1.59 2.46 18.72
C LEU A 95 2.08 1.12 19.30
N PRO A 96 1.63 0.01 18.76
CA PRO A 96 2.14 -1.30 19.17
C PRO A 96 3.64 -1.41 18.88
N LEU A 97 4.33 -2.14 19.72
CA LEU A 97 5.74 -2.47 19.47
C LEU A 97 5.85 -3.28 18.17
N LEU A 98 6.86 -2.96 17.39
CA LEU A 98 7.16 -3.75 16.21
C LEU A 98 7.55 -5.18 16.61
N PRO A 99 7.03 -6.20 15.92
CA PRO A 99 7.45 -7.56 16.16
C PRO A 99 8.95 -7.73 15.88
N ALA A 100 9.57 -8.65 16.57
CA ALA A 100 10.97 -8.97 16.31
C ALA A 100 11.14 -9.42 14.84
N ALA A 101 12.15 -8.90 14.18
CA ALA A 101 12.48 -9.30 12.83
C ALA A 101 12.82 -10.79 12.78
N LYS A 102 12.26 -11.50 11.82
CA LYS A 102 12.59 -12.90 11.54
C LYS A 102 13.53 -12.94 10.35
N ALA A 103 14.64 -13.67 10.48
CA ALA A 103 15.50 -13.94 9.36
C ALA A 103 14.77 -14.79 8.31
N GLY A 104 15.00 -14.50 7.04
CA GLY A 104 14.45 -15.25 5.91
C GLY A 104 14.78 -14.53 4.60
N ASP A 105 14.94 -15.30 3.55
CA ASP A 105 15.13 -14.74 2.22
C ASP A 105 13.76 -14.36 1.63
N PRO A 106 13.66 -13.23 0.92
CA PRO A 106 12.43 -12.87 0.23
C PRO A 106 12.09 -13.89 -0.86
N LEU A 107 10.83 -14.30 -0.91
CA LEU A 107 10.31 -15.17 -1.97
C LEU A 107 10.16 -14.34 -3.25
N ARG A 108 11.21 -14.25 -4.02
CA ARG A 108 11.22 -13.59 -5.33
C ARG A 108 10.65 -14.55 -6.39
N CYS A 109 9.35 -14.60 -6.48
CA CYS A 109 8.67 -15.44 -7.44
C CYS A 109 7.61 -14.65 -8.21
N ARG A 110 7.87 -14.41 -9.49
CA ARG A 110 6.86 -13.84 -10.38
C ARG A 110 5.87 -14.93 -10.78
N PRO A 111 4.59 -14.83 -10.42
CA PRO A 111 3.59 -15.82 -10.80
C PRO A 111 3.44 -15.92 -12.32
N PRO A 112 3.31 -17.12 -12.90
CA PRO A 112 3.26 -17.31 -14.35
C PRO A 112 2.07 -16.65 -15.04
N GLY A 113 0.98 -16.40 -14.31
CA GLY A 113 -0.20 -15.71 -14.81
C GLY A 113 -0.14 -14.19 -14.79
N ALA A 114 0.96 -13.59 -14.31
CA ALA A 114 1.08 -12.14 -14.17
C ALA A 114 1.20 -11.43 -15.53
N LYS A 115 0.31 -10.47 -15.78
CA LYS A 115 0.25 -9.69 -17.02
C LYS A 115 0.16 -8.20 -16.72
N THR A 116 0.85 -7.40 -17.52
CA THR A 116 0.68 -5.95 -17.50
C THR A 116 -0.71 -5.59 -18.00
N GLY A 117 -1.37 -4.67 -17.33
CA GLY A 117 -2.73 -4.22 -17.62
C GLY A 117 -2.85 -2.69 -17.57
N PRO A 118 -4.03 -2.16 -17.17
CA PRO A 118 -4.22 -0.72 -17.02
C PRO A 118 -3.31 -0.08 -15.97
N GLY A 119 -2.93 -0.83 -14.93
CA GLY A 119 -1.96 -0.40 -13.92
C GLY A 119 -0.53 -0.45 -14.42
N TRP A 120 0.40 0.09 -13.65
CA TRP A 120 1.81 0.11 -14.02
C TRP A 120 2.51 -1.23 -13.72
N VAL A 121 2.03 -1.93 -12.71
CA VAL A 121 2.56 -3.21 -12.23
C VAL A 121 1.79 -4.36 -12.87
N ALA A 122 2.46 -5.46 -13.13
CA ALA A 122 1.80 -6.68 -13.58
C ALA A 122 0.89 -7.24 -12.48
N THR A 123 -0.24 -7.79 -12.89
CA THR A 123 -1.25 -8.38 -11.98
C THR A 123 -1.74 -9.71 -12.52
N ILE A 124 -2.31 -10.53 -11.64
CA ILE A 124 -3.01 -11.76 -12.02
C ILE A 124 -4.50 -11.47 -12.02
N GLY A 125 -5.16 -11.72 -13.14
CA GLY A 125 -6.63 -11.69 -13.20
C GLY A 125 -7.24 -13.04 -12.83
N PRO A 126 -8.57 -13.13 -12.59
CA PRO A 126 -9.24 -14.39 -12.24
C PRO A 126 -9.01 -15.52 -13.24
N LYS A 127 -8.98 -15.19 -14.52
CA LYS A 127 -8.78 -16.17 -15.62
C LYS A 127 -7.33 -16.67 -15.72
N ASP A 128 -6.40 -15.97 -15.10
CA ASP A 128 -4.97 -16.28 -15.14
C ASP A 128 -4.47 -16.80 -13.78
N ALA A 129 -5.36 -16.88 -12.79
CA ALA A 129 -5.05 -17.39 -11.47
C ALA A 129 -4.79 -18.89 -11.52
N GLY A 130 -3.65 -19.32 -10.98
CA GLY A 130 -3.35 -20.74 -10.81
C GLY A 130 -4.21 -21.37 -9.70
N PRO A 131 -4.20 -22.71 -9.61
CA PRO A 131 -5.03 -23.44 -8.64
C PRO A 131 -4.83 -22.99 -7.19
N ASP A 132 -3.62 -22.61 -6.83
CA ASP A 132 -3.26 -22.17 -5.47
C ASP A 132 -3.73 -20.75 -5.14
N PHE A 133 -4.29 -20.03 -6.11
CA PHE A 133 -4.75 -18.65 -5.95
C PHE A 133 -6.20 -18.43 -6.43
N LEU A 134 -6.86 -19.46 -6.94
CA LEU A 134 -8.21 -19.36 -7.47
C LEU A 134 -9.24 -19.02 -6.39
N ASP A 135 -9.01 -19.47 -5.16
CA ASP A 135 -9.85 -19.20 -3.99
C ASP A 135 -9.89 -17.71 -3.62
N PHE A 136 -8.87 -16.94 -3.99
CA PHE A 136 -8.84 -15.50 -3.79
C PHE A 136 -9.92 -14.78 -4.63
N TYR A 137 -10.30 -15.36 -5.76
CA TYR A 137 -11.36 -14.89 -6.63
C TYR A 137 -12.58 -15.78 -6.50
N ALA A 138 -13.48 -15.47 -5.58
CA ALA A 138 -14.71 -16.26 -5.38
C ALA A 138 -15.64 -16.28 -6.61
N ASN A 139 -15.52 -15.26 -7.46
CA ASN A 139 -16.24 -15.14 -8.73
C ASN A 139 -15.46 -14.25 -9.71
N ASP A 140 -15.91 -14.18 -10.96
CA ASP A 140 -15.28 -13.33 -11.98
C ASP A 140 -15.59 -11.83 -11.81
N SER A 141 -16.53 -11.48 -10.94
CA SER A 141 -16.94 -10.11 -10.67
C SER A 141 -16.14 -9.54 -9.49
N HIS A 142 -15.18 -8.70 -9.78
CA HIS A 142 -14.37 -8.03 -8.77
C HIS A 142 -13.91 -6.67 -9.28
N PHE A 143 -13.68 -5.75 -8.34
CA PHE A 143 -13.07 -4.46 -8.66
C PHE A 143 -11.60 -4.64 -9.03
N TYR A 144 -11.10 -3.80 -9.93
CA TYR A 144 -9.70 -3.87 -10.36
C TYR A 144 -8.72 -3.79 -9.18
N ILE A 145 -9.03 -3.00 -8.17
CA ILE A 145 -8.22 -2.85 -6.97
C ILE A 145 -7.95 -4.19 -6.26
N ARG A 146 -8.87 -5.16 -6.35
CA ARG A 146 -8.69 -6.48 -5.74
C ARG A 146 -7.43 -7.18 -6.23
N ARG A 147 -7.05 -6.96 -7.47
CA ARG A 147 -5.86 -7.58 -8.06
C ARG A 147 -4.61 -6.72 -8.03
N SER A 148 -4.67 -5.53 -7.45
CA SER A 148 -3.59 -4.54 -7.51
C SER A 148 -2.23 -5.04 -7.03
N MET A 149 -2.20 -5.92 -6.03
CA MET A 149 -0.98 -6.47 -5.43
C MET A 149 -0.74 -7.94 -5.75
N THR A 150 -1.48 -8.54 -6.68
CA THR A 150 -1.46 -9.99 -6.96
C THR A 150 -0.15 -10.49 -7.57
N LEU A 151 0.76 -9.60 -7.94
CA LEU A 151 2.12 -9.99 -8.29
C LEU A 151 2.84 -10.66 -7.12
N VAL A 152 2.52 -10.26 -5.88
CA VAL A 152 2.96 -10.89 -4.65
C VAL A 152 1.72 -11.40 -3.90
N GLN A 153 1.34 -12.64 -4.17
CA GLN A 153 0.07 -13.22 -3.71
C GLN A 153 -0.13 -13.17 -2.20
N GLN A 154 0.93 -13.34 -1.42
CA GLN A 154 0.86 -13.27 0.04
C GLN A 154 0.51 -11.87 0.53
N GLU A 155 1.08 -10.81 -0.08
CA GLU A 155 0.79 -9.43 0.27
C GLU A 155 -0.66 -9.06 -0.07
N THR A 156 -1.16 -9.57 -1.19
CA THR A 156 -2.57 -9.43 -1.53
C THR A 156 -3.48 -10.06 -0.47
N ARG A 157 -3.19 -11.28 -0.03
CA ARG A 157 -3.99 -11.95 1.02
C ARG A 157 -3.96 -11.19 2.34
N ARG A 158 -2.80 -10.72 2.77
CA ARG A 158 -2.64 -9.91 3.99
C ARG A 158 -3.43 -8.61 3.93
N LEU A 159 -3.36 -7.89 2.79
CA LEU A 159 -4.11 -6.66 2.59
C LEU A 159 -5.62 -6.91 2.68
N TRP A 160 -6.12 -7.95 2.01
CA TRP A 160 -7.56 -8.24 2.01
C TRP A 160 -8.04 -8.79 3.35
N ASP A 161 -7.22 -9.52 4.08
CA ASP A 161 -7.51 -9.89 5.47
C ASP A 161 -7.65 -8.63 6.35
N LEU A 162 -6.73 -7.68 6.23
CA LEU A 162 -6.82 -6.40 6.93
C LEU A 162 -8.09 -5.62 6.54
N LEU A 163 -8.41 -5.53 5.27
CA LEU A 163 -9.60 -4.82 4.77
C LEU A 163 -10.90 -5.46 5.24
N ASN A 164 -10.97 -6.78 5.34
CA ASN A 164 -12.11 -7.50 5.89
C ASN A 164 -12.40 -7.10 7.34
N HIS A 165 -11.37 -6.81 8.11
CA HIS A 165 -11.51 -6.38 9.50
C HIS A 165 -11.75 -4.88 9.66
N LEU A 166 -11.05 -4.05 8.90
CA LEU A 166 -11.11 -2.60 9.05
C LEU A 166 -12.24 -1.93 8.25
N TYR A 167 -12.59 -2.51 7.11
CA TYR A 167 -13.59 -1.91 6.21
C TYR A 167 -14.85 -2.73 6.10
N LEU A 168 -14.89 -3.74 5.26
CA LEU A 168 -16.02 -4.66 5.07
C LEU A 168 -15.51 -6.05 4.70
N GLU A 169 -16.21 -7.05 5.21
CA GLU A 169 -16.04 -8.42 4.73
C GLU A 169 -16.35 -8.52 3.24
N ASP A 170 -15.54 -9.27 2.53
CA ASP A 170 -15.56 -9.39 1.09
C ASP A 170 -16.95 -9.65 0.48
N PRO A 171 -17.76 -10.59 0.98
CA PRO A 171 -19.12 -10.81 0.46
C PRO A 171 -20.03 -9.59 0.59
N ARG A 172 -19.79 -8.74 1.59
CA ARG A 172 -20.60 -7.56 1.91
C ARG A 172 -20.23 -6.30 1.11
N LEU A 173 -19.17 -6.33 0.33
CA LEU A 173 -18.76 -5.20 -0.50
C LEU A 173 -19.83 -4.77 -1.52
N PHE A 174 -20.66 -5.70 -1.95
CA PHE A 174 -21.75 -5.46 -2.90
C PHE A 174 -23.11 -5.19 -2.23
N GLU A 175 -23.19 -5.31 -0.90
CA GLU A 175 -24.38 -4.99 -0.13
C GLU A 175 -24.44 -3.50 0.15
N LEU A 176 -25.47 -2.82 -0.34
CA LEU A 176 -25.64 -1.37 -0.16
C LEU A 176 -26.44 -1.01 1.10
N GLU A 177 -27.01 -1.99 1.77
CA GLU A 177 -27.87 -1.84 2.96
C GLU A 177 -27.51 -2.88 4.02
N GLY A 178 -28.12 -2.76 5.20
CA GLY A 178 -28.04 -3.80 6.24
C GLY A 178 -26.72 -3.87 7.02
N LEU A 179 -25.92 -2.82 7.04
CA LEU A 179 -24.72 -2.77 7.87
C LEU A 179 -25.09 -2.44 9.32
N ASP A 180 -24.64 -3.28 10.24
CA ASP A 180 -24.73 -3.03 11.69
C ASP A 180 -23.55 -2.14 12.14
N ARG A 181 -23.65 -0.85 11.83
CA ARG A 181 -22.68 0.19 12.21
C ARG A 181 -23.38 1.48 12.58
N GLY A 182 -22.70 2.37 13.32
CA GLY A 182 -23.21 3.68 13.68
C GLY A 182 -23.43 4.66 12.52
N ILE A 183 -22.93 4.33 11.33
CA ILE A 183 -23.10 5.08 10.08
C ILE A 183 -23.68 4.18 8.98
N SER A 184 -24.48 4.76 8.10
CA SER A 184 -25.03 4.01 6.97
C SER A 184 -23.97 3.67 5.91
N ARG A 185 -24.27 2.68 5.06
CA ARG A 185 -23.41 2.32 3.94
C ARG A 185 -23.10 3.53 3.04
N ALA A 186 -24.09 4.33 2.72
CA ALA A 186 -23.91 5.53 1.91
C ALA A 186 -22.97 6.55 2.57
N GLN A 187 -23.09 6.75 3.87
CA GLN A 187 -22.18 7.64 4.61
C GLN A 187 -20.75 7.09 4.62
N MET A 188 -20.59 5.78 4.79
CA MET A 188 -19.28 5.13 4.76
C MET A 188 -18.59 5.30 3.40
N GLU A 189 -19.31 5.06 2.32
CA GLU A 189 -18.77 5.25 0.96
C GLU A 189 -18.45 6.71 0.66
N PHE A 190 -19.27 7.64 1.14
CA PHE A 190 -19.00 9.08 0.99
C PHE A 190 -17.70 9.48 1.72
N LEU A 191 -17.49 8.97 2.93
CA LEU A 191 -16.26 9.22 3.68
C LEU A 191 -15.04 8.60 2.98
N ALA A 192 -15.15 7.37 2.48
CA ALA A 192 -14.09 6.70 1.73
C ALA A 192 -13.74 7.47 0.45
N ALA A 193 -14.74 7.88 -0.31
CA ALA A 193 -14.55 8.68 -1.52
C ALA A 193 -13.91 10.05 -1.20
N ARG A 194 -14.31 10.69 -0.11
CA ARG A 194 -13.72 11.96 0.32
C ARG A 194 -12.27 11.80 0.74
N ALA A 195 -11.94 10.76 1.51
CA ALA A 195 -10.57 10.46 1.91
C ALA A 195 -9.69 10.20 0.68
N SER A 196 -10.16 9.37 -0.24
CA SER A 196 -9.46 9.08 -1.50
C SER A 196 -9.21 10.36 -2.32
N SER A 197 -10.22 11.23 -2.44
CA SER A 197 -10.09 12.51 -3.14
C SER A 197 -9.05 13.43 -2.52
N LEU A 198 -8.99 13.50 -1.18
CA LEU A 198 -7.98 14.30 -0.46
C LEU A 198 -6.56 13.79 -0.67
N LEU A 199 -6.40 12.48 -0.83
CA LEU A 199 -5.12 11.84 -1.11
C LEU A 199 -4.74 11.83 -2.60
N GLY A 200 -5.57 12.41 -3.46
CA GLY A 200 -5.34 12.45 -4.90
C GLY A 200 -5.46 11.07 -5.57
N CYS A 201 -6.22 10.17 -4.99
CA CYS A 201 -6.47 8.85 -5.60
C CYS A 201 -7.21 9.03 -6.93
N TYR A 202 -6.67 8.46 -7.98
CA TYR A 202 -7.26 8.53 -9.32
C TYR A 202 -8.32 7.43 -9.56
N TYR A 203 -8.30 6.36 -8.80
CA TYR A 203 -9.24 5.26 -8.87
C TYR A 203 -10.55 5.64 -8.18
#